data_adab7bbbf2063859a19eca1cab671824
#
_entry.id   adab7bbbf2063859a19eca1cab671824
#
_cell.length_a   1.000
_cell.length_b   1.000
_cell.length_c   1.000
_cell.angle_alpha   90.00
_cell.angle_beta   90.00
_cell.angle_gamma   90.00
#
_symmetry.space_group_name_H-M   'P 1'
#
loop_
_entity.id
_entity.type
_entity.pdbx_description
1 polymer ?
#
loop_
_entity_poly.entity_id
_entity_poly.type
_entity_poly.pdbx_seq_one_letter_code
_entity_poly.pdbx_strand_id
1 'polypeptide(L)'
;IDQRWRGLLGKLLGDGYHVVEEGMDGRTTAFEDDLQPWRSALGYIGPCVKTHAPLDLIIIMLGTNDSKTRYGVSAEEIGFGMQELIQRIETFFRYNAGRAGACPKILIISPVPMPQTGGDPEFNAESLQKQAGLAAVYKAVAEQYGCAFAAAEDWITPEQLGVDFCHFTPEAHRIFAEKTAELVHQLLD
;
A
#
# COMPACT_ATOMS: atom_id res chain seq x y z
N ILE A 1 -1.23 4.49 -18.45
CA ILE A 1 -2.25 3.88 -17.58
C ILE A 1 -2.21 2.35 -17.75
N ASP A 2 -2.16 1.85 -18.98
CA ASP A 2 -2.26 0.40 -19.28
C ASP A 2 -1.04 -0.46 -18.89
N GLN A 3 0.04 0.15 -18.41
CA GLN A 3 1.26 -0.56 -17.98
C GLN A 3 1.44 -0.61 -16.46
N ARG A 4 0.65 0.14 -15.71
CA ARG A 4 0.70 0.11 -14.24
C ARG A 4 -0.01 -1.13 -13.70
N TRP A 5 0.53 -1.70 -12.63
CA TRP A 5 0.01 -2.94 -12.06
C TRP A 5 -1.50 -2.89 -11.74
N ARG A 6 -2.02 -1.75 -11.32
CA ARG A 6 -3.46 -1.59 -11.02
C ARG A 6 -4.35 -1.73 -12.26
N GLY A 7 -3.96 -1.08 -13.37
CA GLY A 7 -4.67 -1.24 -14.65
C GLY A 7 -4.51 -2.63 -15.25
N LEU A 8 -3.35 -3.29 -15.03
CA LEU A 8 -3.14 -4.69 -15.42
C LEU A 8 -3.97 -5.63 -14.54
N LEU A 9 -4.06 -5.38 -13.23
CA LEU A 9 -4.86 -6.17 -12.31
C LEU A 9 -6.32 -6.24 -12.75
N GLY A 10 -6.93 -5.10 -13.09
CA GLY A 10 -8.32 -5.08 -13.58
C GLY A 10 -8.53 -5.93 -14.83
N LYS A 11 -7.54 -5.95 -15.75
CA LYS A 11 -7.60 -6.81 -16.94
C LYS A 11 -7.45 -8.30 -16.61
N LEU A 12 -6.60 -8.63 -15.64
CA LEU A 12 -6.37 -10.02 -15.21
C LEU A 12 -7.57 -10.61 -14.47
N LEU A 13 -8.22 -9.81 -13.65
CA LEU A 13 -9.41 -10.22 -12.90
C LEU A 13 -10.67 -10.34 -13.78
N GLY A 14 -10.74 -9.60 -14.89
CA GLY A 14 -11.85 -9.67 -15.83
C GLY A 14 -13.14 -8.98 -15.35
N ASP A 15 -14.23 -9.22 -16.07
CA ASP A 15 -15.49 -8.47 -15.93
C ASP A 15 -16.23 -8.71 -14.60
N GLY A 16 -15.84 -9.72 -13.81
CA GLY A 16 -16.40 -9.99 -12.48
C GLY A 16 -15.92 -9.04 -11.40
N TYR A 17 -14.94 -8.18 -11.70
CA TYR A 17 -14.30 -7.31 -10.72
C TYR A 17 -14.25 -5.86 -11.19
N HIS A 18 -14.42 -4.95 -10.25
CA HIS A 18 -14.23 -3.52 -10.47
C HIS A 18 -13.06 -3.01 -9.62
N VAL A 19 -11.94 -2.68 -10.26
CA VAL A 19 -10.74 -2.17 -9.60
C VAL A 19 -10.74 -0.65 -9.60
N VAL A 20 -10.79 -0.06 -8.40
CA VAL A 20 -10.70 1.40 -8.21
C VAL A 20 -9.25 1.77 -7.88
N GLU A 21 -8.67 2.69 -8.64
CA GLU A 21 -7.30 3.15 -8.45
C GLU A 21 -7.27 4.44 -7.61
N GLU A 22 -6.73 4.35 -6.39
CA GLU A 22 -6.62 5.47 -5.46
C GLU A 22 -5.17 5.78 -5.05
N GLY A 23 -4.21 5.31 -5.85
CA GLY A 23 -2.80 5.63 -5.63
C GLY A 23 -2.46 7.07 -5.99
N MET A 24 -1.74 7.74 -5.10
CA MET A 24 -1.21 9.08 -5.31
C MET A 24 0.30 9.07 -5.10
N ASP A 25 1.01 9.82 -5.92
CA ASP A 25 2.45 10.04 -5.77
C ASP A 25 2.79 10.62 -4.39
N GLY A 26 3.89 10.15 -3.81
CA GLY A 26 4.38 10.62 -2.50
C GLY A 26 3.49 10.26 -1.30
N ARG A 27 2.46 9.41 -1.46
CA ARG A 27 1.55 9.07 -0.36
C ARG A 27 2.25 8.33 0.76
N THR A 28 1.98 8.79 2.00
CA THR A 28 2.41 8.19 3.27
C THR A 28 1.24 7.43 3.91
N THR A 29 1.52 6.64 4.95
CA THR A 29 0.47 6.04 5.78
C THR A 29 -0.31 7.12 6.55
N ALA A 30 0.35 7.85 7.45
CA ALA A 30 -0.31 8.80 8.37
C ALA A 30 0.39 10.17 8.46
N PHE A 31 1.59 10.31 7.90
CA PHE A 31 2.42 11.50 8.09
C PHE A 31 2.11 12.57 7.07
N GLU A 32 1.72 13.74 7.55
CA GLU A 32 1.49 14.92 6.71
C GLU A 32 2.83 15.57 6.34
N ASP A 33 2.84 16.25 5.21
CA ASP A 33 3.96 17.03 4.73
C ASP A 33 3.47 18.47 4.45
N ASP A 34 3.89 19.41 5.27
CA ASP A 34 3.50 20.82 5.11
C ASP A 34 4.00 21.46 3.81
N LEU A 35 5.04 20.88 3.21
CA LEU A 35 5.58 21.33 1.91
C LEU A 35 4.86 20.66 0.73
N GLN A 36 4.29 19.48 0.95
CA GLN A 36 3.56 18.70 -0.04
C GLN A 36 2.24 18.19 0.57
N PRO A 37 1.23 19.03 0.72
CA PRO A 37 0.01 18.70 1.43
C PRO A 37 -0.76 17.54 0.78
N TRP A 38 -1.66 16.91 1.56
CA TRP A 38 -2.52 15.78 1.17
C TRP A 38 -1.80 14.45 0.91
N ARG A 39 -0.56 14.30 1.36
CA ARG A 39 0.20 13.05 1.23
C ARG A 39 -0.30 11.96 2.18
N SER A 40 -0.81 12.31 3.35
CA SER A 40 -1.30 11.36 4.34
C SER A 40 -2.52 10.57 3.84
N ALA A 41 -2.39 9.23 3.78
CA ALA A 41 -3.53 8.36 3.51
C ALA A 41 -4.55 8.41 4.63
N LEU A 42 -4.11 8.58 5.88
CA LEU A 42 -5.00 8.68 7.05
C LEU A 42 -5.99 9.84 6.94
N GLY A 43 -5.54 10.99 6.40
CA GLY A 43 -6.41 12.13 6.13
C GLY A 43 -7.40 11.89 4.99
N TYR A 44 -7.05 11.00 4.05
CA TYR A 44 -7.84 10.75 2.84
C TYR A 44 -8.77 9.54 2.94
N ILE A 45 -8.43 8.51 3.74
CA ILE A 45 -9.12 7.21 3.71
C ILE A 45 -10.63 7.32 4.00
N GLY A 46 -11.05 8.22 4.88
CA GLY A 46 -12.47 8.42 5.20
C GLY A 46 -13.31 8.84 3.98
N PRO A 47 -12.98 9.94 3.28
CA PRO A 47 -13.63 10.31 2.01
C PRO A 47 -13.55 9.21 0.97
N CYS A 48 -12.40 8.55 0.82
CA CYS A 48 -12.16 7.48 -0.14
C CYS A 48 -13.16 6.32 0.04
N VAL A 49 -13.18 5.70 1.22
CA VAL A 49 -14.09 4.56 1.47
C VAL A 49 -15.56 4.97 1.41
N LYS A 50 -15.89 6.21 1.78
CA LYS A 50 -17.27 6.71 1.68
C LYS A 50 -17.73 6.84 0.24
N THR A 51 -16.85 7.25 -0.67
CA THR A 51 -17.15 7.44 -2.09
C THR A 51 -17.32 6.10 -2.80
N HIS A 52 -16.51 5.10 -2.45
CA HIS A 52 -16.43 3.83 -3.18
C HIS A 52 -17.19 2.67 -2.55
N ALA A 53 -17.70 2.81 -1.32
CA ALA A 53 -18.49 1.75 -0.69
C ALA A 53 -19.77 1.41 -1.51
N PRO A 54 -20.20 0.14 -1.59
CA PRO A 54 -19.59 -1.01 -0.90
C PRO A 54 -18.28 -1.49 -1.53
N LEU A 55 -17.40 -2.06 -0.72
CA LEU A 55 -16.10 -2.60 -1.13
C LEU A 55 -15.96 -4.03 -0.59
N ASP A 56 -15.40 -4.93 -1.38
CA ASP A 56 -15.11 -6.31 -0.97
C ASP A 56 -13.67 -6.47 -0.44
N LEU A 57 -12.73 -5.72 -1.03
CA LEU A 57 -11.32 -5.75 -0.67
C LEU A 57 -10.69 -4.36 -0.77
N ILE A 58 -9.82 -4.03 0.18
CA ILE A 58 -8.93 -2.87 0.11
C ILE A 58 -7.49 -3.38 0.12
N ILE A 59 -6.70 -2.99 -0.88
CA ILE A 59 -5.26 -3.31 -0.97
C ILE A 59 -4.48 -2.06 -0.61
N ILE A 60 -3.58 -2.17 0.37
CA ILE A 60 -2.75 -1.06 0.85
C ILE A 60 -1.28 -1.42 0.66
N MET A 61 -0.58 -0.64 -0.18
CA MET A 61 0.88 -0.71 -0.34
C MET A 61 1.45 0.69 -0.14
N LEU A 62 1.90 0.99 1.05
CA LEU A 62 2.47 2.26 1.50
C LEU A 62 3.71 2.00 2.37
N GLY A 63 4.45 3.06 2.73
CA GLY A 63 5.58 2.98 3.64
C GLY A 63 6.90 3.46 3.05
N THR A 64 7.10 3.37 1.72
CA THR A 64 8.31 3.89 1.06
C THR A 64 8.46 5.38 1.31
N ASN A 65 7.41 6.17 1.11
CA ASN A 65 7.46 7.62 1.31
C ASN A 65 7.59 8.02 2.79
N ASP A 66 7.04 7.22 3.69
CA ASP A 66 7.14 7.41 5.13
C ASP A 66 8.59 7.33 5.62
N SER A 67 9.41 6.54 4.94
CA SER A 67 10.83 6.37 5.28
C SER A 67 11.71 7.58 4.94
N LYS A 68 11.18 8.58 4.21
CA LYS A 68 11.92 9.81 3.86
C LYS A 68 12.45 10.50 5.10
N THR A 69 13.64 11.10 4.97
CA THR A 69 14.36 11.75 6.08
C THR A 69 13.55 12.82 6.77
N ARG A 70 12.70 13.53 6.02
CA ARG A 70 11.90 14.66 6.54
C ARG A 70 10.88 14.26 7.61
N TYR A 71 10.40 13.02 7.61
CA TYR A 71 9.43 12.58 8.62
C TYR A 71 10.08 12.15 9.93
N GLY A 72 11.34 11.73 9.92
CA GLY A 72 12.07 11.37 11.15
C GLY A 72 11.48 10.21 11.95
N VAL A 73 10.70 9.36 11.32
CA VAL A 73 9.97 8.25 11.98
C VAL A 73 10.68 6.91 11.82
N SER A 74 10.45 5.97 12.73
CA SER A 74 10.97 4.60 12.68
C SER A 74 10.08 3.69 11.83
N ALA A 75 10.53 2.45 11.54
CA ALA A 75 9.72 1.44 10.87
C ALA A 75 8.48 1.07 11.70
N GLU A 76 8.61 1.01 13.02
CA GLU A 76 7.52 0.75 13.96
C GLU A 76 6.47 1.86 13.92
N GLU A 77 6.89 3.13 13.87
CA GLU A 77 5.98 4.26 13.76
C GLU A 77 5.25 4.26 12.41
N ILE A 78 5.89 3.83 11.32
CA ILE A 78 5.22 3.59 10.04
C ILE A 78 4.17 2.47 10.19
N GLY A 79 4.50 1.41 10.95
CA GLY A 79 3.55 0.37 11.34
C GLY A 79 2.34 0.90 12.12
N PHE A 80 2.54 1.83 13.04
CA PHE A 80 1.42 2.50 13.73
C PHE A 80 0.56 3.31 12.76
N GLY A 81 1.16 3.95 11.77
CA GLY A 81 0.41 4.61 10.69
C GLY A 81 -0.48 3.65 9.91
N MET A 82 0.00 2.44 9.62
CA MET A 82 -0.79 1.38 8.99
C MET A 82 -1.93 0.89 9.90
N GLN A 83 -1.68 0.72 11.20
CA GLN A 83 -2.71 0.35 12.18
C GLN A 83 -3.84 1.39 12.22
N GLU A 84 -3.49 2.67 12.25
CA GLU A 84 -4.48 3.77 12.24
C GLU A 84 -5.33 3.76 10.97
N LEU A 85 -4.75 3.45 9.80
CA LEU A 85 -5.51 3.30 8.57
C LEU A 85 -6.53 2.17 8.66
N ILE A 86 -6.13 1.00 9.15
CA ILE A 86 -7.00 -0.16 9.32
C ILE A 86 -8.15 0.18 10.27
N GLN A 87 -7.84 0.74 11.44
CA GLN A 87 -8.84 1.13 12.44
C GLN A 87 -9.82 2.18 11.90
N ARG A 88 -9.34 3.11 11.06
CA ARG A 88 -10.18 4.12 10.42
C ARG A 88 -11.15 3.49 9.43
N ILE A 89 -10.69 2.52 8.63
CA ILE A 89 -11.52 1.75 7.70
C ILE A 89 -12.58 0.97 8.48
N GLU A 90 -12.19 0.17 9.47
CA GLU A 90 -13.10 -0.65 10.28
C GLU A 90 -14.15 0.22 11.00
N THR A 91 -13.71 1.35 11.55
CA THR A 91 -14.60 2.31 12.21
C THR A 91 -15.64 2.87 11.25
N PHE A 92 -15.22 3.25 10.04
CA PHE A 92 -16.15 3.73 9.02
C PHE A 92 -17.23 2.69 8.70
N PHE A 93 -16.85 1.46 8.40
CA PHE A 93 -17.80 0.41 8.04
C PHE A 93 -18.68 -0.01 9.23
N ARG A 94 -18.14 -0.05 10.45
CA ARG A 94 -18.92 -0.30 11.68
C ARG A 94 -20.05 0.70 11.86
N TYR A 95 -19.79 1.98 11.70
CA TYR A 95 -20.80 3.04 11.87
C TYR A 95 -21.73 3.21 10.66
N ASN A 96 -21.38 2.67 9.51
CA ASN A 96 -22.15 2.82 8.27
C ASN A 96 -22.64 1.48 7.68
N ALA A 97 -22.64 0.39 8.44
CA ALA A 97 -22.93 -0.96 7.96
C ALA A 97 -24.25 -1.06 7.17
N GLY A 98 -25.30 -0.32 7.57
CA GLY A 98 -26.58 -0.30 6.85
C GLY A 98 -26.56 0.42 5.50
N ARG A 99 -25.50 1.16 5.17
CA ARG A 99 -25.37 1.92 3.92
C ARG A 99 -24.12 1.56 3.12
N ALA A 100 -23.04 1.22 3.79
CA ALA A 100 -21.74 0.96 3.20
C ALA A 100 -21.49 -0.54 2.92
N GLY A 101 -22.37 -1.42 3.41
CA GLY A 101 -22.16 -2.87 3.35
C GLY A 101 -21.28 -3.37 4.51
N ALA A 102 -20.83 -4.62 4.39
CA ALA A 102 -19.89 -5.23 5.34
C ALA A 102 -18.51 -4.55 5.27
N CYS A 103 -17.72 -4.69 6.35
CA CYS A 103 -16.33 -4.27 6.31
C CYS A 103 -15.56 -5.13 5.27
N PRO A 104 -14.85 -4.51 4.33
CA PRO A 104 -14.09 -5.25 3.33
C PRO A 104 -12.95 -6.05 3.96
N LYS A 105 -12.48 -7.07 3.28
CA LYS A 105 -11.17 -7.67 3.58
C LYS A 105 -10.08 -6.64 3.32
N ILE A 106 -8.99 -6.71 4.07
CA ILE A 106 -7.84 -5.83 3.89
C ILE A 106 -6.63 -6.68 3.55
N LEU A 107 -5.93 -6.33 2.48
CA LEU A 107 -4.65 -6.90 2.08
C LEU A 107 -3.57 -5.83 2.24
N ILE A 108 -2.63 -6.07 3.14
CA ILE A 108 -1.45 -5.24 3.32
C ILE A 108 -0.33 -5.83 2.48
N ILE A 109 0.28 -5.02 1.62
CA ILE A 109 1.48 -5.42 0.88
C ILE A 109 2.63 -4.52 1.32
N SER A 110 3.71 -5.10 1.88
CA SER A 110 4.92 -4.33 2.15
C SER A 110 5.60 -3.95 0.82
N PRO A 111 6.06 -2.69 0.65
CA PRO A 111 6.76 -2.29 -0.56
C PRO A 111 8.12 -3.01 -0.66
N VAL A 112 8.64 -3.10 -1.89
CA VAL A 112 10.02 -3.57 -2.13
C VAL A 112 11.00 -2.56 -1.54
N PRO A 113 11.94 -2.98 -0.68
CA PRO A 113 12.94 -2.08 -0.16
C PRO A 113 13.86 -1.57 -1.28
N MET A 114 14.16 -0.28 -1.27
CA MET A 114 15.16 0.29 -2.18
C MET A 114 16.54 -0.29 -1.88
N PRO A 115 17.29 -0.79 -2.86
CA PRO A 115 18.65 -1.29 -2.64
C PRO A 115 19.66 -0.16 -2.39
N GLN A 116 19.34 1.04 -2.85
CA GLN A 116 20.12 2.27 -2.68
C GLN A 116 19.23 3.49 -2.90
N THR A 117 19.70 4.68 -2.50
CA THR A 117 18.90 5.91 -2.55
C THR A 117 18.73 6.49 -3.96
N GLY A 118 19.44 5.97 -4.94
CA GLY A 118 19.42 6.52 -6.31
C GLY A 118 19.93 7.96 -6.43
N GLY A 119 20.53 8.52 -5.37
CA GLY A 119 20.93 9.93 -5.32
C GLY A 119 19.79 10.88 -4.96
N ASP A 120 18.60 10.37 -4.64
CA ASP A 120 17.49 11.19 -4.16
C ASP A 120 17.77 11.70 -2.75
N PRO A 121 17.82 13.04 -2.53
CA PRO A 121 18.15 13.63 -1.24
C PRO A 121 17.09 13.39 -0.15
N GLU A 122 15.90 12.92 -0.53
CA GLU A 122 14.84 12.60 0.42
C GLU A 122 15.09 11.28 1.16
N PHE A 123 16.00 10.42 0.65
CA PHE A 123 16.34 9.13 1.23
C PHE A 123 17.83 9.09 1.65
N ASN A 124 18.11 8.35 2.72
CA ASN A 124 19.45 8.09 3.22
C ASN A 124 19.60 6.61 3.67
N ALA A 125 20.75 6.25 4.25
CA ALA A 125 20.97 4.89 4.73
C ALA A 125 19.96 4.44 5.80
N GLU A 126 19.50 5.36 6.66
CA GLU A 126 18.45 5.08 7.65
C GLU A 126 17.10 4.79 6.97
N SER A 127 16.77 5.51 5.89
CA SER A 127 15.57 5.25 5.09
C SER A 127 15.57 3.83 4.53
N LEU A 128 16.72 3.35 4.04
CA LEU A 128 16.85 1.98 3.53
C LEU A 128 16.66 0.93 4.64
N GLN A 129 17.21 1.18 5.83
CA GLN A 129 17.00 0.30 6.99
C GLN A 129 15.53 0.23 7.41
N LYS A 130 14.83 1.37 7.43
CA LYS A 130 13.39 1.42 7.72
C LYS A 130 12.61 0.57 6.74
N GLN A 131 12.85 0.74 5.44
CA GLN A 131 12.18 -0.02 4.39
C GLN A 131 12.43 -1.52 4.50
N ALA A 132 13.66 -1.94 4.79
CA ALA A 132 13.99 -3.34 5.00
C ALA A 132 13.27 -3.97 6.21
N GLY A 133 12.86 -3.17 7.19
CA GLY A 133 12.10 -3.61 8.36
C GLY A 133 10.59 -3.70 8.13
N LEU A 134 10.04 -3.06 7.08
CA LEU A 134 8.60 -2.91 6.91
C LEU A 134 7.86 -4.24 6.72
N ALA A 135 8.44 -5.22 6.05
CA ALA A 135 7.79 -6.51 5.85
C ALA A 135 7.47 -7.20 7.19
N ALA A 136 8.42 -7.23 8.12
CA ALA A 136 8.22 -7.81 9.44
C ALA A 136 7.19 -7.01 10.27
N VAL A 137 7.28 -5.69 10.24
CA VAL A 137 6.35 -4.80 10.96
C VAL A 137 4.93 -4.98 10.42
N TYR A 138 4.74 -4.96 9.11
CA TYR A 138 3.41 -5.08 8.51
C TYR A 138 2.81 -6.48 8.66
N LYS A 139 3.64 -7.52 8.66
CA LYS A 139 3.18 -8.87 8.97
C LYS A 139 2.59 -8.93 10.39
N ALA A 140 3.28 -8.37 11.38
CA ALA A 140 2.77 -8.30 12.75
C ALA A 140 1.47 -7.49 12.85
N VAL A 141 1.36 -6.36 12.14
CA VAL A 141 0.12 -5.57 12.04
C VAL A 141 -1.00 -6.40 11.43
N ALA A 142 -0.75 -7.09 10.32
CA ALA A 142 -1.75 -7.92 9.67
C ALA A 142 -2.27 -9.04 10.58
N GLU A 143 -1.37 -9.73 11.29
CA GLU A 143 -1.72 -10.75 12.28
C GLU A 143 -2.59 -10.18 13.41
N GLN A 144 -2.24 -9.01 13.93
CA GLN A 144 -2.99 -8.35 15.01
C GLN A 144 -4.42 -7.97 14.60
N TYR A 145 -4.62 -7.52 13.36
CA TYR A 145 -5.91 -7.02 12.86
C TYR A 145 -6.68 -8.03 11.99
N GLY A 146 -6.15 -9.25 11.82
CA GLY A 146 -6.79 -10.26 10.97
C GLY A 146 -6.83 -9.89 9.48
N CYS A 147 -5.85 -9.11 9.02
CA CYS A 147 -5.68 -8.72 7.63
C CYS A 147 -4.86 -9.77 6.87
N ALA A 148 -5.04 -9.86 5.55
CA ALA A 148 -4.12 -10.58 4.69
C ALA A 148 -2.81 -9.79 4.53
N PHE A 149 -1.70 -10.51 4.34
CA PHE A 149 -0.37 -9.91 4.18
C PHE A 149 0.39 -10.57 3.03
N ALA A 150 1.16 -9.76 2.31
CA ALA A 150 2.17 -10.21 1.36
C ALA A 150 3.37 -9.27 1.37
N ALA A 151 4.57 -9.80 1.08
CA ALA A 151 5.76 -9.00 0.90
C ALA A 151 6.07 -8.87 -0.61
N ALA A 152 6.12 -7.65 -1.13
CA ALA A 152 6.41 -7.43 -2.55
C ALA A 152 7.82 -7.87 -2.92
N GLU A 153 8.75 -7.88 -1.98
CA GLU A 153 10.12 -8.36 -2.15
C GLU A 153 10.23 -9.87 -2.44
N ASP A 154 9.18 -10.64 -2.12
CA ASP A 154 9.11 -12.07 -2.49
C ASP A 154 8.82 -12.26 -3.98
N TRP A 155 8.36 -11.23 -4.68
CA TRP A 155 7.95 -11.28 -6.07
C TRP A 155 8.82 -10.46 -7.00
N ILE A 156 9.34 -9.35 -6.50
CA ILE A 156 10.07 -8.33 -7.26
C ILE A 156 11.48 -8.22 -6.69
N THR A 157 12.47 -8.44 -7.53
CA THR A 157 13.87 -8.26 -7.15
C THR A 157 14.32 -6.81 -7.34
N PRO A 158 15.41 -6.38 -6.66
CA PRO A 158 15.94 -5.02 -6.82
C PRO A 158 16.28 -4.63 -8.26
N GLU A 159 16.67 -5.60 -9.11
CA GLU A 159 17.01 -5.38 -10.53
C GLU A 159 15.78 -5.05 -11.38
N GLN A 160 14.58 -5.33 -10.84
CA GLN A 160 13.30 -5.03 -11.49
C GLN A 160 12.74 -3.66 -11.07
N LEU A 161 13.48 -2.90 -10.26
CA LEU A 161 13.21 -1.50 -10.01
C LEU A 161 13.82 -0.63 -11.12
N GLY A 162 13.25 0.54 -11.33
CA GLY A 162 13.70 1.50 -12.33
C GLY A 162 15.07 2.12 -11.97
N VAL A 163 15.49 3.08 -12.78
CA VAL A 163 16.78 3.78 -12.61
C VAL A 163 16.86 4.60 -11.31
N ASP A 164 15.74 4.87 -10.70
CA ASP A 164 15.61 5.53 -9.39
C ASP A 164 15.64 4.55 -8.21
N PHE A 165 15.73 3.25 -8.47
CA PHE A 165 15.73 2.17 -7.47
C PHE A 165 14.49 2.12 -6.56
N CYS A 166 13.43 2.79 -6.94
CA CYS A 166 12.19 2.93 -6.18
C CYS A 166 10.96 2.45 -6.96
N HIS A 167 10.80 2.91 -8.18
CA HIS A 167 9.62 2.59 -8.98
C HIS A 167 9.81 1.31 -9.79
N PHE A 168 8.72 0.59 -9.99
CA PHE A 168 8.69 -0.64 -10.75
C PHE A 168 8.98 -0.41 -12.24
N THR A 169 9.78 -1.28 -12.85
CA THR A 169 9.85 -1.41 -14.30
C THR A 169 8.52 -1.94 -14.86
N PRO A 170 8.26 -1.83 -16.18
CA PRO A 170 7.09 -2.44 -16.80
C PRO A 170 6.95 -3.94 -16.50
N GLU A 171 8.07 -4.66 -16.46
CA GLU A 171 8.11 -6.08 -16.11
C GLU A 171 7.69 -6.33 -14.66
N ALA A 172 8.22 -5.56 -13.72
CA ALA A 172 7.83 -5.64 -12.30
C ALA A 172 6.34 -5.32 -12.11
N HIS A 173 5.81 -4.34 -12.83
CA HIS A 173 4.37 -4.05 -12.80
C HIS A 173 3.52 -5.24 -13.25
N ARG A 174 3.96 -5.98 -14.28
CA ARG A 174 3.27 -7.18 -14.76
C ARG A 174 3.29 -8.29 -13.72
N ILE A 175 4.46 -8.63 -13.18
CA ILE A 175 4.62 -9.67 -12.16
C ILE A 175 3.79 -9.33 -10.92
N PHE A 176 3.89 -8.09 -10.47
CA PHE A 176 3.14 -7.63 -9.30
C PHE A 176 1.61 -7.74 -9.51
N ALA A 177 1.11 -7.40 -10.70
CA ALA A 177 -0.29 -7.53 -11.04
C ALA A 177 -0.76 -8.99 -11.03
N GLU A 178 0.04 -9.91 -11.60
CA GLU A 178 -0.25 -11.34 -11.62
C GLU A 178 -0.32 -11.91 -10.20
N LYS A 179 0.69 -11.62 -9.36
CA LYS A 179 0.71 -12.07 -7.97
C LYS A 179 -0.43 -11.48 -7.13
N THR A 180 -0.75 -10.22 -7.37
CA THR A 180 -1.89 -9.60 -6.69
C THR A 180 -3.22 -10.23 -7.13
N ALA A 181 -3.40 -10.57 -8.42
CA ALA A 181 -4.59 -11.24 -8.91
C ALA A 181 -4.78 -12.62 -8.25
N GLU A 182 -3.70 -13.42 -8.12
CA GLU A 182 -3.72 -14.70 -7.39
C GLU A 182 -4.27 -14.52 -5.95
N LEU A 183 -3.80 -13.47 -5.24
CA LEU A 183 -4.26 -13.18 -3.87
C LEU A 183 -5.71 -12.69 -3.82
N VAL A 184 -6.13 -11.88 -4.79
CA VAL A 184 -7.52 -11.40 -4.87
C VAL A 184 -8.47 -12.59 -5.00
N HIS A 185 -8.18 -13.55 -5.91
CA HIS A 185 -8.97 -14.78 -6.05
C HIS A 185 -9.00 -15.61 -4.76
N GLN A 186 -7.85 -15.81 -4.10
CA GLN A 186 -7.79 -16.53 -2.82
C GLN A 186 -8.61 -15.85 -1.71
N LEU A 187 -8.73 -14.54 -1.76
CA LEU A 187 -9.44 -13.79 -0.74
C LEU A 187 -10.94 -13.67 -1.04
N LEU A 188 -11.37 -13.61 -2.29
CA LEU A 188 -12.75 -13.27 -2.63
C LEU A 188 -13.57 -14.45 -3.19
N ASP A 189 -12.92 -15.44 -3.80
CA ASP A 189 -13.57 -16.65 -4.36
C ASP A 189 -13.62 -17.76 -3.32
#